data_5fb07e5e596cf8200b77b2f4c5542949
#
_entry.id   5fb07e5e596cf8200b77b2f4c5542949
#
_cell.length_a   1.000
_cell.length_b   1.000
_cell.length_c   1.000
_cell.angle_alpha   90.00
_cell.angle_beta   90.00
_cell.angle_gamma   90.00
#
_symmetry.space_group_name_H-M   'P 1'
#
loop_
_entity.id
_entity.type
_entity.pdbx_description
1 polymer ?
#
loop_
_entity_poly.entity_id
_entity_poly.type
_entity_poly.pdbx_seq_one_letter_code
_entity_poly.pdbx_strand_id
1 'polypeptide(L)'
;MPIESGWATVGPFFHAVLPWKDGGVMAGPKTKGEPITIIGRVLDAEEKPIDDAMVELWQANAAGKYNHPEDTQSGEIDPSFQGFGRVAADAEGCFTVKTIKPGSVRGLGNAWQAPHIEISVFARGVLKRLVTRLYFEDEPA
;
A
#
# COMPACT_ATOMS: atom_id res chain seq x y z
N MET A 1 1.32 -4.56 34.64
CA MET A 1 0.71 -4.94 33.36
C MET A 1 0.29 -3.68 32.62
N PRO A 2 0.61 -3.52 31.36
CA PRO A 2 0.02 -2.43 30.58
C PRO A 2 -1.51 -2.64 30.52
N ILE A 3 -2.24 -1.59 30.75
CA ILE A 3 -3.70 -1.59 30.57
C ILE A 3 -3.94 -1.54 29.06
N GLU A 4 -4.58 -2.56 28.50
CA GLU A 4 -4.97 -2.53 27.10
C GLU A 4 -5.97 -1.38 26.88
N SER A 5 -5.68 -0.53 25.89
CA SER A 5 -6.64 0.47 25.45
C SER A 5 -7.84 -0.21 24.77
N GLY A 6 -9.02 0.32 24.96
CA GLY A 6 -10.20 -0.14 24.22
C GLY A 6 -10.06 0.02 22.73
N TRP A 7 -10.89 -0.69 21.99
CA TRP A 7 -10.99 -0.55 20.54
C TRP A 7 -11.32 0.88 20.14
N ALA A 8 -10.59 1.41 19.18
CA ALA A 8 -10.78 2.74 18.66
C ALA A 8 -10.84 2.72 17.12
N THR A 9 -11.69 3.53 16.55
CA THR A 9 -11.69 3.81 15.11
C THR A 9 -10.81 5.01 14.80
N VAL A 10 -10.38 5.14 13.56
CA VAL A 10 -9.58 6.28 13.08
C VAL A 10 -10.33 7.62 13.17
N GLY A 11 -11.65 7.60 13.36
CA GLY A 11 -12.50 8.80 13.38
C GLY A 11 -12.91 9.30 12.00
N PRO A 12 -13.83 10.28 11.91
CA PRO A 12 -14.43 10.67 10.63
C PRO A 12 -13.56 11.59 9.77
N PHE A 13 -12.50 12.20 10.32
CA PHE A 13 -11.71 13.22 9.62
C PHE A 13 -10.33 12.74 9.15
N PHE A 14 -9.98 11.49 9.36
CA PHE A 14 -8.67 10.97 9.00
C PHE A 14 -8.35 11.13 7.51
N HIS A 15 -9.34 10.95 6.65
CA HIS A 15 -9.19 11.08 5.20
C HIS A 15 -8.88 12.50 4.73
N ALA A 16 -9.22 13.50 5.53
CA ALA A 16 -8.94 14.90 5.22
C ALA A 16 -7.58 15.38 5.76
N VAL A 17 -7.05 14.71 6.79
CA VAL A 17 -5.85 15.16 7.52
C VAL A 17 -4.61 14.32 7.23
N LEU A 18 -4.76 13.01 7.11
CA LEU A 18 -3.64 12.08 6.99
C LEU A 18 -3.08 11.90 5.57
N PRO A 19 -3.87 11.93 4.47
CA PRO A 19 -3.31 11.96 3.14
C PRO A 19 -2.53 13.27 2.90
N TRP A 20 -1.42 13.17 2.18
CA TRP A 20 -0.65 14.34 1.76
C TRP A 20 -0.75 14.54 0.25
N LYS A 21 -0.40 15.74 -0.19
CA LYS A 21 -0.37 16.05 -1.61
C LYS A 21 0.57 15.06 -2.32
N ASP A 22 0.10 14.53 -3.44
CA ASP A 22 0.82 13.55 -4.27
C ASP A 22 1.19 12.24 -3.55
N GLY A 23 0.50 11.89 -2.46
CA GLY A 23 0.71 10.65 -1.72
C GLY A 23 0.48 9.36 -2.52
N GLY A 24 -0.21 9.47 -3.66
CA GLY A 24 -0.36 8.41 -4.66
C GLY A 24 0.72 8.36 -5.72
N VAL A 25 1.70 9.27 -5.71
CA VAL A 25 2.83 9.26 -6.65
C VAL A 25 4.05 8.68 -5.94
N MET A 26 4.15 7.36 -5.92
CA MET A 26 5.23 6.64 -5.25
C MET A 26 6.50 6.57 -6.11
N ALA A 27 6.37 6.63 -7.43
CA ALA A 27 7.48 6.55 -8.37
C ALA A 27 7.57 7.81 -9.23
N GLY A 28 8.79 8.30 -9.39
CA GLY A 28 9.13 9.44 -10.23
C GLY A 28 9.92 9.02 -11.48
N PRO A 29 10.31 9.99 -12.31
CA PRO A 29 10.99 9.70 -13.59
C PRO A 29 12.39 9.07 -13.43
N LYS A 30 12.97 9.11 -12.23
CA LYS A 30 14.29 8.51 -11.94
C LYS A 30 14.17 7.14 -11.26
N THR A 31 12.96 6.71 -10.91
CA THR A 31 12.73 5.43 -10.23
C THR A 31 13.00 4.28 -11.18
N LYS A 32 13.82 3.33 -10.75
CA LYS A 32 14.11 2.12 -11.52
C LYS A 32 12.92 1.17 -11.48
N GLY A 33 12.62 0.52 -12.59
CA GLY A 33 11.57 -0.49 -12.71
C GLY A 33 10.52 -0.14 -13.75
N GLU A 34 9.57 -1.03 -13.94
CA GLU A 34 8.44 -0.87 -14.84
C GLU A 34 7.38 0.03 -14.22
N PRO A 35 7.08 1.22 -14.79
CA PRO A 35 6.04 2.08 -14.27
C PRO A 35 4.66 1.45 -14.44
N ILE A 36 3.87 1.48 -13.37
CA ILE A 36 2.47 1.01 -13.38
C ILE A 36 1.55 2.03 -12.73
N THR A 37 0.30 2.00 -13.12
CA THR A 37 -0.78 2.77 -12.47
C THR A 37 -1.79 1.78 -11.88
N ILE A 38 -2.03 1.90 -10.59
CA ILE A 38 -3.04 1.12 -9.88
C ILE A 38 -4.28 1.99 -9.74
N ILE A 39 -5.41 1.48 -10.19
CA ILE A 39 -6.72 2.09 -9.99
C ILE A 39 -7.54 1.09 -9.18
N GLY A 40 -8.02 1.53 -8.02
CA GLY A 40 -8.82 0.70 -7.14
C GLY A 40 -10.10 1.40 -6.73
N ARG A 41 -11.03 0.64 -6.19
CA ARG A 41 -12.28 1.15 -5.64
C ARG A 41 -12.59 0.45 -4.32
N VAL A 42 -12.95 1.24 -3.32
CA VAL A 42 -13.34 0.73 -2.01
C VAL A 42 -14.86 0.72 -1.92
N LEU A 43 -15.40 -0.47 -1.68
CA LEU A 43 -16.84 -0.72 -1.62
C LEU A 43 -17.19 -1.39 -0.29
N ASP A 44 -18.41 -1.18 0.18
CA ASP A 44 -18.98 -1.96 1.28
C ASP A 44 -19.56 -3.30 0.79
N ALA A 45 -20.19 -4.05 1.71
CA ALA A 45 -20.78 -5.36 1.40
C ALA A 45 -22.00 -5.28 0.45
N GLU A 46 -22.63 -4.12 0.34
CA GLU A 46 -23.72 -3.85 -0.59
C GLU A 46 -23.23 -3.20 -1.91
N GLU A 47 -21.92 -3.25 -2.16
CA GLU A 47 -21.27 -2.65 -3.35
C GLU A 47 -21.40 -1.13 -3.45
N LYS A 48 -21.67 -0.45 -2.34
CA LYS A 48 -21.70 1.00 -2.29
C LYS A 48 -20.30 1.59 -2.08
N PRO A 49 -19.98 2.71 -2.72
CA PRO A 49 -18.71 3.39 -2.52
C PRO A 49 -18.49 3.82 -1.07
N ILE A 50 -17.27 3.66 -0.59
CA ILE A 50 -16.82 4.24 0.67
C ILE A 50 -15.98 5.47 0.34
N ASP A 51 -16.59 6.63 0.44
CA ASP A 51 -16.05 7.93 0.02
C ASP A 51 -15.04 8.53 1.01
N ASP A 52 -14.98 8.01 2.24
CA ASP A 52 -14.03 8.44 3.26
C ASP A 52 -12.90 7.43 3.49
N ALA A 53 -12.74 6.46 2.60
CA ALA A 53 -11.65 5.51 2.71
C ALA A 53 -10.29 6.17 2.52
N MET A 54 -9.33 5.73 3.32
CA MET A 54 -7.91 6.02 3.14
C MET A 54 -7.18 4.72 2.85
N VAL A 55 -6.36 4.74 1.82
CA VAL A 55 -5.62 3.56 1.37
C VAL A 55 -4.12 3.82 1.50
N GLU A 56 -3.44 2.91 2.17
CA GLU A 56 -1.98 2.89 2.23
C GLU A 56 -1.45 1.72 1.42
N LEU A 57 -0.35 1.95 0.70
CA LEU A 57 0.36 0.94 -0.07
C LEU A 57 1.79 0.82 0.44
N TRP A 58 2.26 -0.41 0.53
CA TRP A 58 3.63 -0.73 0.89
C TRP A 58 4.19 -1.80 -0.04
N GLN A 59 5.36 -1.56 -0.62
CA GLN A 59 5.99 -2.47 -1.55
C GLN A 59 7.52 -2.39 -1.54
N ALA A 60 8.16 -3.43 -2.04
CA ALA A 60 9.57 -3.41 -2.39
C ALA A 60 9.81 -2.63 -3.68
N ASN A 61 11.06 -2.25 -3.94
CA ASN A 61 11.48 -1.72 -5.23
C ASN A 61 11.57 -2.81 -6.32
N ALA A 62 11.97 -2.45 -7.52
CA ALA A 62 12.10 -3.40 -8.64
C ALA A 62 13.12 -4.52 -8.39
N ALA A 63 14.08 -4.32 -7.49
CA ALA A 63 15.07 -5.34 -7.09
C ALA A 63 14.60 -6.23 -5.92
N GLY A 64 13.36 -6.08 -5.46
CA GLY A 64 12.83 -6.84 -4.32
C GLY A 64 13.35 -6.35 -2.97
N LYS A 65 13.81 -5.09 -2.87
CA LYS A 65 14.34 -4.49 -1.66
C LYS A 65 13.37 -3.47 -1.08
N TYR A 66 13.05 -3.62 0.21
CA TYR A 66 12.30 -2.61 0.95
C TYR A 66 13.21 -1.47 1.40
N ASN A 67 12.71 -0.26 1.36
CA ASN A 67 13.40 0.89 1.93
C ASN A 67 13.14 0.96 3.44
N HIS A 68 13.67 -0.02 4.16
CA HIS A 68 13.53 -0.13 5.61
C HIS A 68 14.84 -0.67 6.23
N PRO A 69 15.30 -0.12 7.36
CA PRO A 69 16.57 -0.54 7.98
C PRO A 69 16.59 -2.00 8.45
N GLU A 70 15.44 -2.59 8.74
CA GLU A 70 15.32 -3.99 9.13
C GLU A 70 15.28 -4.96 7.94
N ASP A 71 15.20 -4.47 6.71
CA ASP A 71 15.28 -5.34 5.55
C ASP A 71 16.73 -5.75 5.28
N THR A 72 17.04 -7.01 5.57
CA THR A 72 18.36 -7.61 5.39
C THR A 72 18.57 -8.25 4.02
N GLN A 73 17.60 -8.14 3.11
CA GLN A 73 17.71 -8.73 1.77
C GLN A 73 18.83 -8.08 0.95
N SER A 74 19.49 -8.90 0.14
CA SER A 74 20.54 -8.46 -0.78
C SER A 74 19.94 -7.79 -2.03
N GLY A 75 19.56 -6.55 -1.94
CA GLY A 75 19.09 -5.77 -3.08
C GLY A 75 19.67 -4.36 -3.00
N GLU A 76 19.73 -3.68 -4.11
CA GLU A 76 20.08 -2.27 -4.10
C GLU A 76 18.90 -1.42 -3.64
N ILE A 77 19.16 -0.48 -2.75
CA ILE A 77 18.19 0.56 -2.40
C ILE A 77 18.13 1.54 -3.57
N ASP A 78 16.93 1.83 -4.05
CA ASP A 78 16.69 2.94 -4.95
C ASP A 78 16.36 4.20 -4.14
N PRO A 79 17.26 5.19 -4.06
CA PRO A 79 17.03 6.38 -3.25
C PRO A 79 15.89 7.26 -3.78
N SER A 80 15.45 7.04 -5.02
CA SER A 80 14.32 7.74 -5.64
C SER A 80 12.97 7.09 -5.35
N PHE A 81 12.95 5.96 -4.61
CA PHE A 81 11.74 5.18 -4.34
C PHE A 81 11.64 4.79 -2.86
N GLN A 82 10.60 5.24 -2.18
CA GLN A 82 10.38 4.90 -0.77
C GLN A 82 9.52 3.66 -0.56
N GLY A 83 8.69 3.31 -1.53
CA GLY A 83 7.82 2.14 -1.48
C GLY A 83 6.58 2.30 -0.61
N PHE A 84 6.28 3.51 -0.16
CA PHE A 84 5.11 3.81 0.65
C PHE A 84 4.27 4.91 0.00
N GLY A 85 2.96 4.72 -0.07
CA GLY A 85 1.99 5.70 -0.54
C GLY A 85 0.76 5.73 0.35
N ARG A 86 0.08 6.87 0.39
CA ARG A 86 -1.16 7.06 1.12
C ARG A 86 -2.08 8.00 0.36
N VAL A 87 -3.27 7.53 0.03
CA VAL A 87 -4.26 8.27 -0.75
C VAL A 87 -5.64 8.21 -0.09
N ALA A 88 -6.42 9.26 -0.28
CA ALA A 88 -7.84 9.24 0.02
C ALA A 88 -8.62 8.72 -1.20
N ALA A 89 -9.71 7.99 -0.95
CA ALA A 89 -10.70 7.70 -1.97
C ALA A 89 -11.50 8.95 -2.32
N ASP A 90 -12.01 9.01 -3.54
CA ASP A 90 -12.94 10.04 -3.98
C ASP A 90 -14.40 9.69 -3.61
N ALA A 91 -15.35 10.50 -4.05
CA ALA A 91 -16.79 10.32 -3.78
C ALA A 91 -17.35 8.99 -4.32
N GLU A 92 -16.73 8.42 -5.34
CA GLU A 92 -17.05 7.11 -5.92
C GLU A 92 -16.25 5.96 -5.28
N GLY A 93 -15.51 6.23 -4.20
CA GLY A 93 -14.65 5.26 -3.53
C GLY A 93 -13.36 4.93 -4.30
N CYS A 94 -13.07 5.64 -5.39
CA CYS A 94 -11.93 5.36 -6.26
C CYS A 94 -10.65 5.99 -5.73
N PHE A 95 -9.52 5.30 -5.96
CA PHE A 95 -8.19 5.82 -5.71
C PHE A 95 -7.24 5.46 -6.85
N THR A 96 -6.22 6.27 -7.06
CA THR A 96 -5.20 6.06 -8.10
C THR A 96 -3.82 6.20 -7.50
N VAL A 97 -2.94 5.25 -7.81
CA VAL A 97 -1.54 5.24 -7.37
C VAL A 97 -0.63 4.99 -8.56
N LYS A 98 0.38 5.84 -8.72
CA LYS A 98 1.45 5.67 -9.70
C LYS A 98 2.69 5.14 -8.99
N THR A 99 3.14 3.96 -9.42
CA THR A 99 4.26 3.27 -8.81
C THR A 99 5.04 2.47 -9.85
N ILE A 100 5.85 1.53 -9.42
CA ILE A 100 6.56 0.58 -10.26
C ILE A 100 6.13 -0.85 -9.88
N LYS A 101 6.27 -1.79 -10.81
CA LYS A 101 6.13 -3.21 -10.51
C LYS A 101 7.25 -3.63 -9.56
N PRO A 102 6.94 -4.19 -8.36
CA PRO A 102 7.95 -4.64 -7.42
C PRO A 102 8.67 -5.90 -7.92
N GLY A 103 9.87 -6.14 -7.43
CA GLY A 103 10.53 -7.43 -7.55
C GLY A 103 10.03 -8.44 -6.52
N SER A 104 10.37 -9.71 -6.71
CA SER A 104 10.13 -10.78 -5.75
C SER A 104 10.92 -10.53 -4.46
N VAL A 105 10.34 -10.88 -3.33
CA VAL A 105 10.97 -10.71 -2.01
C VAL A 105 11.12 -12.06 -1.32
N ARG A 106 12.06 -12.15 -0.38
CA ARG A 106 12.20 -13.35 0.43
C ARG A 106 11.03 -13.49 1.40
N GLY A 107 10.53 -14.71 1.50
CA GLY A 107 9.56 -15.14 2.50
C GLY A 107 10.24 -15.81 3.70
N LEU A 108 9.48 -16.57 4.44
CA LEU A 108 10.02 -17.36 5.54
C LEU A 108 10.89 -18.51 5.02
N GLY A 109 12.02 -18.73 5.69
CA GLY A 109 12.99 -19.74 5.26
C GLY A 109 13.66 -19.40 3.93
N ASN A 110 13.65 -20.33 3.00
CA ASN A 110 14.24 -20.18 1.65
C ASN A 110 13.19 -19.89 0.56
N ALA A 111 11.94 -19.67 0.93
CA ALA A 111 10.88 -19.40 -0.03
C ALA A 111 10.99 -17.99 -0.60
N TRP A 112 10.59 -17.81 -1.86
CA TRP A 112 10.37 -16.52 -2.48
C TRP A 112 8.88 -16.21 -2.51
N GLN A 113 8.53 -14.97 -2.25
CA GLN A 113 7.19 -14.45 -2.45
C GLN A 113 7.13 -13.78 -3.82
N ALA A 114 6.09 -14.05 -4.57
CA ALA A 114 5.82 -13.38 -5.82
C ALA A 114 5.75 -11.85 -5.62
N PRO A 115 6.09 -11.05 -6.63
CA PRO A 115 5.89 -9.61 -6.60
C PRO A 115 4.50 -9.25 -6.11
N HIS A 116 4.42 -8.40 -5.10
CA HIS A 116 3.16 -7.99 -4.50
C HIS A 116 3.23 -6.60 -3.89
N ILE A 117 2.08 -5.99 -3.74
CA ILE A 117 1.90 -4.73 -3.03
C ILE A 117 0.95 -4.99 -1.87
N GLU A 118 1.36 -4.66 -0.65
CA GLU A 118 0.50 -4.71 0.51
C GLU A 118 -0.39 -3.46 0.53
N ILE A 119 -1.68 -3.68 0.72
CA ILE A 119 -2.68 -2.61 0.75
C ILE A 119 -3.37 -2.64 2.10
N SER A 120 -3.37 -1.49 2.78
CA SER A 120 -4.12 -1.27 4.01
C SER A 120 -5.26 -0.29 3.75
N VAL A 121 -6.47 -0.67 4.14
CA VAL A 121 -7.66 0.17 3.98
C VAL A 121 -8.16 0.60 5.35
N PHE A 122 -8.38 1.90 5.49
CA PHE A 122 -8.97 2.55 6.65
C PHE A 122 -10.29 3.21 6.25
N ALA A 123 -11.31 3.02 7.06
CA ALA A 123 -12.59 3.66 6.86
C ALA A 123 -13.24 3.96 8.22
N ARG A 124 -14.11 4.93 8.25
CA ARG A 124 -14.90 5.28 9.45
C ARG A 124 -15.73 4.06 9.89
N GLY A 125 -15.74 3.79 11.19
CA GLY A 125 -16.45 2.64 11.76
C GLY A 125 -15.72 1.30 11.66
N VAL A 126 -14.59 1.23 10.97
CA VAL A 126 -13.72 0.04 10.91
C VAL A 126 -12.73 0.10 12.06
N LEU A 127 -12.83 -0.83 13.00
CA LEU A 127 -12.02 -0.85 14.23
C LEU A 127 -10.56 -1.26 14.00
N LYS A 128 -10.31 -2.04 12.95
CA LYS A 128 -8.98 -2.45 12.53
C LYS A 128 -8.82 -2.17 11.05
N ARG A 129 -7.63 -1.69 10.64
CA ARG A 129 -7.31 -1.61 9.23
C ARG A 129 -7.49 -2.97 8.55
N LEU A 130 -8.03 -2.97 7.37
CA LEU A 130 -8.09 -4.15 6.53
C LEU A 130 -6.81 -4.24 5.71
N VAL A 131 -6.16 -5.39 5.74
CA VAL A 131 -4.91 -5.62 5.02
C VAL A 131 -5.14 -6.69 3.96
N THR A 132 -4.75 -6.40 2.75
CA THR A 132 -4.75 -7.34 1.63
C THR A 132 -3.49 -7.19 0.79
N ARG A 133 -3.31 -8.05 -0.20
CA ARG A 133 -2.20 -8.00 -1.14
C ARG A 133 -2.71 -7.99 -2.57
N LEU A 134 -2.09 -7.18 -3.39
CA LEU A 134 -2.25 -7.18 -4.84
C LEU A 134 -1.12 -7.99 -5.44
N TYR A 135 -1.47 -8.97 -6.25
CA TYR A 135 -0.54 -9.78 -7.05
C TYR A 135 -0.72 -9.47 -8.53
N PHE A 136 0.25 -9.86 -9.35
CA PHE A 136 0.28 -9.59 -10.78
C PHE A 136 0.01 -10.88 -11.56
N GLU A 137 -0.90 -10.83 -12.54
CA GLU A 137 -1.33 -11.98 -13.34
C GLU A 137 -0.21 -12.56 -14.21
N ASP A 138 0.73 -11.73 -14.62
CA ASP A 138 1.84 -12.07 -15.51
C ASP A 138 3.05 -12.69 -14.79
N GLU A 139 2.94 -12.89 -13.49
CA GLU A 139 3.98 -13.58 -12.73
C GLU A 139 3.74 -15.09 -12.75
N PRO A 140 4.80 -15.90 -13.01
CA PRO A 140 4.70 -17.35 -12.90
C PRO A 140 4.37 -17.77 -11.47
N ALA A 141 3.48 -18.74 -11.34
CA ALA A 141 3.06 -19.30 -10.06
C ALA A 141 4.20 -20.05 -9.35
#